data_2010b4cf0a7fb52893eeb6e8fa004c83
#
_entry.id   2010b4cf0a7fb52893eeb6e8fa004c83
#
_cell.length_a   1.000
_cell.length_b   1.000
_cell.length_c   1.000
_cell.angle_alpha   90.00
_cell.angle_beta   90.00
_cell.angle_gamma   90.00
#
_symmetry.space_group_name_H-M   'P 1'
#
loop_
_entity.id
_entity.type
_entity.pdbx_description
1 polymer ?
#
loop_
_entity_poly.entity_id
_entity_poly.type
_entity_poly.pdbx_seq_one_letter_code
_entity_poly.pdbx_strand_id
1 'polypeptide(L)'
;RYGYTLWLYVNTWDNNVEKTIFSRENNMKVYLDKTAPLLKLDMLMSDDTTETMLITDNFPLQKWVCLGISVDNQFVDAYIDGKLVRSQRLFKTGTNSMPKVPPSSDTPLIIGNMEGKFDAYLAAFNRWISPLDPKTVWENYLDGNGSNRLLNVLTAYSVDIAILKNEQEQSRFSII
;
A
#
# COMPACT_ATOMS: atom_id res chain seq x y z
N ARG A 1 -6.64 15.45 -4.00
CA ARG A 1 -6.23 14.82 -2.73
C ARG A 1 -6.75 13.40 -2.68
N TYR A 2 -5.89 12.43 -2.41
CA TYR A 2 -6.25 11.02 -2.35
C TYR A 2 -5.08 10.18 -1.84
N GLY A 3 -5.35 8.92 -1.51
CA GLY A 3 -4.31 7.97 -1.13
C GLY A 3 -4.66 6.54 -1.52
N TYR A 4 -3.64 5.69 -1.47
CA TYR A 4 -3.75 4.25 -1.68
C TYR A 4 -2.92 3.52 -0.64
N THR A 5 -3.43 2.41 -0.13
CA THR A 5 -2.67 1.46 0.68
C THR A 5 -2.89 0.05 0.14
N LEU A 6 -1.85 -0.77 0.21
CA LEU A 6 -1.92 -2.15 -0.23
C LEU A 6 -0.80 -2.97 0.43
N TRP A 7 -0.97 -4.28 0.44
CA TRP A 7 0.09 -5.22 0.76
C TRP A 7 0.52 -5.94 -0.49
N LEU A 8 1.83 -6.02 -0.71
CA LEU A 8 2.44 -6.68 -1.87
C LEU A 8 3.47 -7.70 -1.40
N TYR A 9 3.43 -8.89 -2.01
CA TYR A 9 4.44 -9.92 -1.87
C TYR A 9 4.94 -10.30 -3.26
N VAL A 10 6.19 -10.02 -3.57
CA VAL A 10 6.82 -10.43 -4.84
C VAL A 10 7.53 -11.77 -4.60
N ASN A 11 7.03 -12.82 -5.24
CA ASN A 11 7.51 -14.18 -5.05
C ASN A 11 8.81 -14.45 -5.83
N THR A 12 8.79 -14.17 -7.14
CA THR A 12 9.95 -14.33 -8.00
C THR A 12 10.23 -13.05 -8.78
N TRP A 13 11.47 -12.90 -9.23
CA TRP A 13 11.89 -11.75 -10.00
C TRP A 13 12.21 -12.14 -11.44
N ASP A 14 11.53 -11.50 -12.40
CA ASP A 14 11.82 -11.60 -13.82
C ASP A 14 12.41 -10.28 -14.34
N ASN A 15 13.62 -10.33 -14.86
CA ASN A 15 14.32 -9.17 -15.40
C ASN A 15 13.78 -8.68 -16.75
N ASN A 16 12.87 -9.41 -17.37
CA ASN A 16 12.36 -9.10 -18.71
C ASN A 16 11.10 -8.26 -18.70
N VAL A 17 10.45 -8.13 -17.55
CA VAL A 17 9.12 -7.53 -17.42
C VAL A 17 9.14 -6.39 -16.42
N GLU A 18 8.60 -5.24 -16.82
CA GLU A 18 8.22 -4.18 -15.87
C GLU A 18 7.00 -4.64 -15.09
N LYS A 19 7.06 -4.50 -13.77
CA LYS A 19 6.06 -5.06 -12.86
C LYS A 19 5.10 -3.97 -12.40
N THR A 20 4.07 -3.70 -13.18
CA THR A 20 3.02 -2.76 -12.77
C THR A 20 2.23 -3.32 -11.60
N ILE A 21 2.26 -2.64 -10.47
CA ILE A 21 1.49 -3.00 -9.27
C ILE A 21 0.04 -2.56 -9.44
N PHE A 22 -0.16 -1.28 -9.72
CA PHE A 22 -1.45 -0.75 -10.13
C PHE A 22 -1.27 0.52 -10.96
N SER A 23 -2.27 0.83 -11.74
CA SER A 23 -2.33 2.07 -12.51
C SER A 23 -3.75 2.62 -12.58
N ARG A 24 -3.85 3.91 -12.80
CA ARG A 24 -5.08 4.59 -13.14
C ARG A 24 -4.82 5.48 -14.34
N GLU A 25 -5.55 5.23 -15.41
CA GLU A 25 -5.42 5.98 -16.66
C GLU A 25 -5.54 7.48 -16.40
N ASN A 26 -4.74 8.29 -17.08
CA ASN A 26 -4.68 9.74 -16.96
C ASN A 26 -4.39 10.26 -15.54
N ASN A 27 -3.77 9.46 -14.67
CA ASN A 27 -3.45 9.86 -13.32
C ASN A 27 -2.08 9.37 -12.85
N MET A 28 -1.93 8.06 -12.62
CA MET A 28 -0.71 7.53 -12.02
C MET A 28 -0.47 6.06 -12.36
N LYS A 29 0.79 5.66 -12.24
CA LYS A 29 1.23 4.25 -12.30
C LYS A 29 2.27 3.96 -11.24
N VAL A 30 2.06 2.91 -10.44
CA VAL A 30 3.01 2.41 -9.45
C VAL A 30 3.56 1.08 -9.94
N TYR A 31 4.87 0.97 -10.01
CA TYR A 31 5.52 -0.19 -10.61
C TYR A 31 6.91 -0.44 -10.04
N LEU A 32 7.36 -1.70 -10.18
CA LEU A 32 8.75 -2.07 -9.99
C LEU A 32 9.46 -2.07 -11.36
N ASP A 33 10.68 -1.57 -11.38
CA ASP A 33 11.51 -1.50 -12.59
C ASP A 33 11.69 -2.88 -13.21
N LYS A 34 12.07 -2.88 -14.48
CA LYS A 34 12.29 -4.11 -15.23
C LYS A 34 13.49 -4.90 -14.70
N THR A 35 14.61 -4.24 -14.46
CA THR A 35 15.91 -4.87 -14.24
C THR A 35 16.34 -4.97 -12.77
N ALA A 36 15.79 -4.13 -11.91
CA ALA A 36 16.15 -4.07 -10.50
C ALA A 36 14.91 -3.77 -9.62
N PRO A 37 14.93 -4.13 -8.33
CA PRO A 37 13.81 -3.90 -7.42
C PRO A 37 13.68 -2.41 -7.02
N LEU A 38 13.58 -1.55 -8.03
CA LEU A 38 13.34 -0.12 -7.89
C LEU A 38 11.84 0.13 -7.90
N LEU A 39 11.27 0.59 -6.78
CA LEU A 39 9.87 0.98 -6.73
C LEU A 39 9.72 2.42 -7.21
N LYS A 40 8.93 2.62 -8.25
CA LYS A 40 8.70 3.90 -8.90
C LYS A 40 7.22 4.26 -8.95
N LEU A 41 6.95 5.54 -8.97
CA LEU A 41 5.65 6.14 -9.19
C LEU A 41 5.77 7.12 -10.36
N ASP A 42 5.05 6.87 -11.44
CA ASP A 42 4.80 7.83 -12.49
C ASP A 42 3.52 8.61 -12.18
N MET A 43 3.63 9.91 -12.18
CA MET A 43 2.50 10.83 -11.94
C MET A 43 2.28 11.70 -13.17
N LEU A 44 1.07 11.65 -13.71
CA LEU A 44 0.68 12.57 -14.77
C LEU A 44 0.43 13.96 -14.18
N MET A 45 1.05 14.95 -14.79
CA MET A 45 0.95 16.35 -14.39
C MET A 45 -0.16 17.07 -15.16
N SER A 46 -0.60 18.21 -14.66
CA SER A 46 -1.68 19.00 -15.29
C SER A 46 -1.31 19.58 -16.67
N ASP A 47 -0.03 19.60 -17.01
CA ASP A 47 0.51 19.96 -18.33
C ASP A 47 0.70 18.73 -19.27
N ASP A 48 0.06 17.61 -18.92
CA ASP A 48 0.13 16.33 -19.64
C ASP A 48 1.54 15.70 -19.76
N THR A 49 2.49 16.20 -18.99
CA THR A 49 3.79 15.54 -18.83
C THR A 49 3.75 14.51 -17.70
N THR A 50 4.66 13.55 -17.72
CA THR A 50 4.82 12.56 -16.66
C THR A 50 6.06 12.87 -15.83
N GLU A 51 5.89 12.88 -14.51
CA GLU A 51 7.00 12.94 -13.55
C GLU A 51 7.16 11.60 -12.85
N THR A 52 8.40 11.11 -12.84
CA THR A 52 8.73 9.84 -12.18
C THR A 52 9.39 10.10 -10.83
N MET A 53 8.81 9.55 -9.78
CA MET A 53 9.36 9.56 -8.42
C MET A 53 9.94 8.18 -8.10
N LEU A 54 11.23 8.11 -7.80
CA LEU A 54 11.83 6.91 -7.21
C LEU A 54 11.48 6.85 -5.72
N ILE A 55 10.72 5.84 -5.32
CA ILE A 55 10.30 5.64 -3.93
C ILE A 55 11.42 4.96 -3.15
N THR A 56 11.92 3.84 -3.64
CA THR A 56 13.07 3.12 -3.07
C THR A 56 13.85 2.40 -4.16
N ASP A 57 15.15 2.31 -3.99
CA ASP A 57 16.07 1.57 -4.88
C ASP A 57 16.31 0.13 -4.42
N ASN A 58 15.70 -0.28 -3.32
CA ASN A 58 15.83 -1.61 -2.76
C ASN A 58 14.48 -2.09 -2.20
N PHE A 59 13.53 -2.39 -3.09
CA PHE A 59 12.24 -2.94 -2.67
C PHE A 59 12.42 -4.38 -2.18
N PRO A 60 11.92 -4.72 -0.97
CA PRO A 60 12.07 -6.06 -0.42
C PRO A 60 11.30 -7.12 -1.22
N LEU A 61 11.97 -8.23 -1.54
CA LEU A 61 11.37 -9.39 -2.20
C LEU A 61 11.11 -10.52 -1.21
N GLN A 62 10.21 -11.44 -1.56
CA GLN A 62 9.87 -12.64 -0.80
C GLN A 62 9.40 -12.36 0.65
N LYS A 63 8.82 -11.19 0.86
CA LYS A 63 8.10 -10.84 2.10
C LYS A 63 6.90 -9.95 1.79
N TRP A 64 5.93 -9.94 2.67
CA TRP A 64 4.84 -8.97 2.62
C TRP A 64 5.36 -7.57 2.95
N VAL A 65 5.04 -6.62 2.11
CA VAL A 65 5.39 -5.20 2.26
C VAL A 65 4.11 -4.38 2.19
N CYS A 66 3.89 -3.54 3.19
CA CYS A 66 2.80 -2.57 3.18
C CYS A 66 3.25 -1.31 2.46
N LEU A 67 2.59 -0.98 1.36
CA LEU A 67 2.84 0.22 0.58
C LEU A 67 1.72 1.23 0.80
N GLY A 68 2.08 2.49 1.10
CA GLY A 68 1.18 3.63 1.17
C GLY A 68 1.61 4.73 0.21
N ILE A 69 0.66 5.31 -0.53
CA ILE A 69 0.88 6.48 -1.38
C ILE A 69 -0.14 7.54 -0.99
N SER A 70 0.33 8.72 -0.64
CA SER A 70 -0.50 9.88 -0.31
C SER A 70 -0.22 11.01 -1.29
N VAL A 71 -1.27 11.58 -1.84
CA VAL A 71 -1.18 12.74 -2.75
C VAL A 71 -1.98 13.90 -2.17
N ASP A 72 -1.28 14.95 -1.78
CA ASP A 72 -1.87 16.21 -1.29
C ASP A 72 -1.46 17.36 -2.20
N ASN A 73 -2.28 17.65 -3.20
CA ASN A 73 -2.02 18.65 -4.23
C ASN A 73 -0.66 18.39 -4.92
N GLN A 74 0.36 19.19 -4.60
CA GLN A 74 1.71 19.08 -5.17
C GLN A 74 2.65 18.16 -4.38
N PHE A 75 2.24 17.68 -3.20
CA PHE A 75 3.07 16.82 -2.37
C PHE A 75 2.65 15.36 -2.53
N VAL A 76 3.65 14.53 -2.73
CA VAL A 76 3.47 13.07 -2.84
C VAL A 76 4.37 12.41 -1.81
N ASP A 77 3.74 11.68 -0.90
CA ASP A 77 4.40 10.92 0.14
C ASP A 77 4.24 9.42 -0.13
N ALA A 78 5.33 8.69 0.02
CA ALA A 78 5.34 7.24 -0.09
C ALA A 78 5.83 6.59 1.21
N TYR A 79 5.10 5.57 1.63
CA TYR A 79 5.32 4.85 2.87
C TYR A 79 5.58 3.38 2.58
N ILE A 80 6.52 2.80 3.31
CA ILE A 80 6.80 1.36 3.32
C ILE A 80 6.76 0.87 4.77
N ASP A 81 6.00 -0.20 5.01
CA ASP A 81 5.82 -0.82 6.32
C ASP A 81 5.48 0.23 7.41
N GLY A 82 4.52 1.11 7.10
CA GLY A 82 4.03 2.15 7.99
C GLY A 82 4.93 3.38 8.15
N LYS A 83 6.11 3.42 7.49
CA LYS A 83 7.10 4.49 7.63
C LYS A 83 7.23 5.32 6.36
N LEU A 84 7.32 6.63 6.49
CA LEU A 84 7.60 7.54 5.39
C LEU A 84 9.02 7.28 4.86
N VAL A 85 9.11 6.85 3.58
CA VAL A 85 10.40 6.57 2.92
C VAL A 85 10.75 7.62 1.88
N ARG A 86 9.76 8.30 1.32
CA ARG A 86 9.97 9.36 0.34
C ARG A 86 8.86 10.41 0.45
N SER A 87 9.24 11.67 0.43
CA SER A 87 8.35 12.81 0.25
C SER A 87 8.90 13.68 -0.86
N GLN A 88 8.08 14.04 -1.82
CA GLN A 88 8.51 14.85 -2.95
C GLN A 88 7.45 15.87 -3.33
N ARG A 89 7.89 17.10 -3.56
CA ARG A 89 7.07 18.13 -4.18
C ARG A 89 7.12 17.98 -5.70
N LEU A 90 6.00 17.64 -6.31
CA LEU A 90 5.83 17.61 -7.76
C LEU A 90 5.16 18.91 -8.21
N PHE A 91 5.98 19.89 -8.59
CA PHE A 91 5.52 21.20 -9.04
C PHE A 91 6.49 21.81 -10.03
N LYS A 92 5.98 22.23 -11.20
CA LYS A 92 6.75 22.89 -12.24
C LYS A 92 6.42 24.38 -12.25
N THR A 93 7.35 25.20 -11.79
CA THR A 93 7.14 26.65 -11.65
C THR A 93 6.84 27.35 -12.99
N GLY A 94 7.46 26.89 -14.09
CA GLY A 94 7.27 27.49 -15.42
C GLY A 94 5.88 27.34 -16.01
N THR A 95 5.20 26.24 -15.70
CA THR A 95 3.84 25.91 -16.19
C THR A 95 2.81 25.91 -15.07
N ASN A 96 3.20 26.16 -13.83
CA ASN A 96 2.38 25.95 -12.63
C ASN A 96 1.74 24.56 -12.58
N SER A 97 2.42 23.57 -13.16
CA SER A 97 1.90 22.21 -13.26
C SER A 97 2.08 21.45 -11.94
N MET A 98 1.07 20.69 -11.58
CA MET A 98 1.02 19.84 -10.39
C MET A 98 0.37 18.49 -10.73
N PRO A 99 0.42 17.49 -9.85
CA PRO A 99 -0.25 16.21 -10.05
C PRO A 99 -1.70 16.36 -10.51
N LYS A 100 -2.04 15.67 -11.58
CA LYS A 100 -3.38 15.73 -12.16
C LYS A 100 -4.41 15.19 -11.17
N VAL A 101 -5.58 15.81 -11.15
CA VAL A 101 -6.72 15.33 -10.35
C VAL A 101 -7.09 13.93 -10.83
N PRO A 102 -7.41 12.98 -9.94
CA PRO A 102 -7.89 11.68 -10.36
C PRO A 102 -9.07 11.82 -11.34
N PRO A 103 -9.11 11.01 -12.38
CA PRO A 103 -10.24 11.02 -13.32
C PRO A 103 -11.55 10.62 -12.60
N SER A 104 -12.68 10.79 -13.29
CA SER A 104 -13.99 10.42 -12.78
C SER A 104 -14.05 8.96 -12.30
N SER A 105 -15.11 8.62 -11.57
CA SER A 105 -15.35 7.24 -11.09
C SER A 105 -15.36 6.20 -12.20
N ASP A 106 -15.67 6.61 -13.42
CA ASP A 106 -15.81 5.72 -14.59
C ASP A 106 -14.44 5.24 -15.14
N THR A 107 -13.34 5.90 -14.78
CA THR A 107 -12.02 5.44 -15.16
C THR A 107 -11.55 4.34 -14.20
N PRO A 108 -11.35 3.10 -14.69
CA PRO A 108 -11.00 1.98 -13.84
C PRO A 108 -9.63 2.15 -13.21
N LEU A 109 -9.49 1.64 -12.00
CA LEU A 109 -8.20 1.34 -11.41
C LEU A 109 -7.81 -0.06 -11.86
N ILE A 110 -6.64 -0.19 -12.46
CA ILE A 110 -6.13 -1.46 -12.99
C ILE A 110 -5.06 -1.99 -12.02
N ILE A 111 -5.23 -3.22 -11.55
CA ILE A 111 -4.23 -3.92 -10.76
C ILE A 111 -3.44 -4.84 -11.67
N GLY A 112 -2.12 -4.70 -11.64
CA GLY A 112 -1.23 -5.43 -12.54
C GLY A 112 -1.20 -4.85 -13.96
N ASN A 113 -0.64 -5.65 -14.87
CA ASN A 113 -0.61 -5.36 -16.30
C ASN A 113 -0.91 -6.65 -17.08
N MET A 114 -1.78 -6.58 -18.07
CA MET A 114 -2.14 -7.73 -18.89
C MET A 114 -0.97 -8.25 -19.75
N GLU A 115 -0.07 -7.35 -20.16
CA GLU A 115 1.09 -7.68 -21.01
C GLU A 115 2.35 -8.06 -20.21
N GLY A 116 2.45 -7.61 -18.96
CA GLY A 116 3.60 -7.81 -18.08
C GLY A 116 3.24 -8.56 -16.82
N LYS A 117 2.86 -9.84 -16.93
CA LYS A 117 2.57 -10.65 -15.75
C LYS A 117 3.84 -10.93 -14.96
N PHE A 118 3.77 -10.75 -13.65
CA PHE A 118 4.84 -11.13 -12.72
C PHE A 118 4.25 -11.90 -11.54
N ASP A 119 5.07 -12.71 -10.90
CA ASP A 119 4.65 -13.59 -9.83
C ASP A 119 4.64 -12.84 -8.50
N ALA A 120 3.46 -12.39 -8.10
CA ALA A 120 3.24 -11.63 -6.88
C ALA A 120 1.84 -11.86 -6.32
N TYR A 121 1.68 -11.58 -5.04
CA TYR A 121 0.40 -11.54 -4.35
C TYR A 121 0.12 -10.13 -3.86
N LEU A 122 -1.13 -9.70 -4.01
CA LEU A 122 -1.62 -8.41 -3.54
C LEU A 122 -2.79 -8.64 -2.59
N ALA A 123 -2.79 -7.91 -1.47
CA ALA A 123 -3.83 -8.00 -0.45
C ALA A 123 -4.17 -6.61 0.11
N ALA A 124 -5.35 -6.49 0.73
CA ALA A 124 -5.82 -5.31 1.45
C ALA A 124 -5.63 -4.00 0.66
N PHE A 125 -6.01 -4.01 -0.63
CA PHE A 125 -5.95 -2.81 -1.47
C PHE A 125 -7.08 -1.84 -1.07
N ASN A 126 -6.70 -0.64 -0.61
CA ASN A 126 -7.64 0.40 -0.23
C ASN A 126 -7.37 1.70 -1.00
N ARG A 127 -8.44 2.38 -1.37
CA ARG A 127 -8.41 3.75 -1.89
C ARG A 127 -9.00 4.70 -0.86
N TRP A 128 -8.29 5.80 -0.62
CA TRP A 128 -8.68 6.86 0.30
C TRP A 128 -9.06 8.11 -0.51
N ILE A 129 -10.14 8.78 -0.12
CA ILE A 129 -10.61 10.02 -0.76
C ILE A 129 -9.91 11.27 -0.23
N SER A 130 -9.08 11.11 0.81
CA SER A 130 -8.25 12.14 1.45
C SER A 130 -6.79 11.72 1.40
N PRO A 131 -5.83 12.65 1.58
CA PRO A 131 -4.44 12.30 1.81
C PRO A 131 -4.32 11.41 3.05
N LEU A 132 -3.32 10.53 3.02
CA LEU A 132 -2.99 9.70 4.16
C LEU A 132 -2.08 10.49 5.11
N ASP A 133 -2.44 10.54 6.36
CA ASP A 133 -1.55 10.99 7.41
C ASP A 133 -0.72 9.81 7.97
N PRO A 134 0.44 10.07 8.61
CA PRO A 134 1.31 9.02 9.12
C PRO A 134 0.65 8.07 10.11
N LYS A 135 -0.32 8.56 10.90
CA LYS A 135 -1.06 7.74 11.88
C LYS A 135 -1.95 6.73 11.15
N THR A 136 -2.74 7.18 10.18
CA THR A 136 -3.60 6.31 9.37
C THR A 136 -2.78 5.25 8.64
N VAL A 137 -1.61 5.61 8.09
CA VAL A 137 -0.71 4.65 7.44
C VAL A 137 -0.17 3.62 8.42
N TRP A 138 0.21 4.05 9.63
CA TRP A 138 0.69 3.17 10.67
C TRP A 138 -0.40 2.20 11.17
N GLU A 139 -1.61 2.69 11.40
CA GLU A 139 -2.77 1.87 11.77
C GLU A 139 -3.06 0.83 10.68
N ASN A 140 -3.08 1.23 9.41
CA ASN A 140 -3.29 0.31 8.28
C ASN A 140 -2.18 -0.76 8.17
N TYR A 141 -0.94 -0.41 8.52
CA TYR A 141 0.16 -1.37 8.61
C TYR A 141 -0.06 -2.36 9.76
N LEU A 142 -0.50 -1.91 10.93
CA LEU A 142 -0.77 -2.77 12.09
C LEU A 142 -1.94 -3.73 11.86
N ASP A 143 -2.94 -3.33 11.07
CA ASP A 143 -4.07 -4.19 10.67
C ASP A 143 -3.62 -5.40 9.84
N GLY A 144 -2.43 -5.32 9.24
CA GLY A 144 -1.82 -6.40 8.49
C GLY A 144 -2.44 -6.64 7.11
N ASN A 145 -1.98 -7.69 6.45
CA ASN A 145 -2.39 -8.06 5.10
C ASN A 145 -3.70 -8.88 5.06
N GLY A 146 -4.41 -8.98 6.17
CA GLY A 146 -5.63 -9.77 6.30
C GLY A 146 -5.40 -11.25 6.63
N SER A 147 -4.16 -11.72 6.75
CA SER A 147 -3.85 -13.09 7.18
C SER A 147 -4.16 -13.33 8.66
N ASN A 148 -4.22 -12.26 9.46
CA ASN A 148 -4.50 -12.32 10.91
C ASN A 148 -5.99 -12.38 11.25
N ARG A 149 -6.88 -12.62 10.27
CA ARG A 149 -8.33 -12.74 10.53
C ARG A 149 -8.69 -13.76 11.61
N LEU A 150 -7.93 -14.85 11.71
CA LEU A 150 -8.11 -15.84 12.78
C LEU A 150 -7.77 -15.27 14.17
N LEU A 151 -6.69 -14.49 14.29
CA LEU A 151 -6.34 -13.81 15.54
C LEU A 151 -7.38 -12.74 15.90
N ASN A 152 -7.86 -11.97 14.93
CA ASN A 152 -8.92 -10.97 15.16
C ASN A 152 -10.26 -11.61 15.54
N VAL A 153 -10.56 -12.80 15.04
CA VAL A 153 -11.73 -13.57 15.50
C VAL A 153 -11.50 -14.10 16.92
N LEU A 154 -10.31 -14.57 17.24
CA LEU A 154 -9.97 -15.06 18.59
C LEU A 154 -9.92 -13.92 19.64
N THR A 155 -9.49 -12.72 19.25
CA THR A 155 -9.52 -11.53 20.12
C THR A 155 -10.91 -10.93 20.28
N ALA A 156 -11.87 -11.27 19.39
CA ALA A 156 -13.28 -10.90 19.56
C ALA A 156 -14.02 -11.79 20.58
N TYR A 157 -13.42 -12.91 20.99
CA TYR A 157 -13.95 -13.81 22.00
C TYR A 157 -12.99 -13.86 23.18
N SER A 158 -13.48 -13.49 24.37
CA SER A 158 -12.75 -13.77 25.61
C SER A 158 -12.81 -15.28 25.90
N VAL A 159 -11.66 -15.90 26.15
CA VAL A 159 -11.61 -17.28 26.60
C VAL A 159 -11.27 -17.30 28.07
N ASP A 160 -12.24 -17.71 28.90
CA ASP A 160 -12.03 -17.90 30.33
C ASP A 160 -11.72 -19.37 30.61
N ILE A 161 -10.58 -19.62 31.23
CA ILE A 161 -10.19 -20.94 31.72
C ILE A 161 -10.37 -20.95 33.23
N ALA A 162 -11.29 -21.74 33.72
CA ALA A 162 -11.51 -21.96 35.16
C ALA A 162 -10.92 -23.32 35.59
N ILE A 163 -10.12 -23.32 36.62
CA ILE A 163 -9.62 -24.55 37.26
C ILE A 163 -10.58 -24.88 38.38
N LEU A 164 -11.29 -26.02 38.26
CA LEU A 164 -12.23 -26.51 39.25
C LEU A 164 -11.61 -27.66 40.05
N LYS A 165 -11.76 -27.64 41.33
CA LYS A 165 -11.45 -28.76 42.21
C LYS A 165 -12.69 -29.07 43.05
N ASN A 166 -13.22 -30.30 42.91
CA ASN A 166 -14.46 -30.73 43.54
C ASN A 166 -15.64 -29.77 43.22
N GLU A 167 -15.78 -29.37 41.95
CA GLU A 167 -16.81 -28.43 41.47
C GLU A 167 -16.68 -26.99 42.00
N GLN A 168 -15.66 -26.69 42.77
CA GLN A 168 -15.38 -25.33 43.26
C GLN A 168 -14.24 -24.71 42.43
N GLU A 169 -14.53 -23.49 41.92
CA GLU A 169 -13.57 -22.71 41.18
C GLU A 169 -12.38 -22.31 42.06
N GLN A 170 -11.16 -22.75 41.70
CA GLN A 170 -9.93 -22.43 42.42
C GLN A 170 -9.20 -21.24 41.78
N SER A 171 -9.25 -21.11 40.49
CA SER A 171 -8.65 -20.01 39.75
C SER A 171 -9.33 -19.82 38.40
N ARG A 172 -9.40 -18.57 37.95
CA ARG A 172 -9.87 -18.18 36.61
C ARG A 172 -8.79 -17.37 35.91
N PHE A 173 -8.55 -17.65 34.67
CA PHE A 173 -7.64 -16.91 33.81
C PHE A 173 -8.40 -16.47 32.56
N SER A 174 -8.47 -15.17 32.32
CA SER A 174 -8.99 -14.61 31.07
C SER A 174 -7.82 -14.43 30.09
N ILE A 175 -7.94 -15.03 28.91
CA ILE A 175 -7.02 -14.81 27.81
C ILE A 175 -7.71 -13.79 26.90
N ILE A 176 -7.16 -12.58 26.87
CA ILE A 176 -7.63 -11.49 26.00
C ILE A 176 -6.95 -11.59 24.65
#